data_3a8fff460b49c957cd3596e9282f8ec8
#
_entry.id   3a8fff460b49c957cd3596e9282f8ec8
#
_cell.length_a   1.000
_cell.length_b   1.000
_cell.length_c   1.000
_cell.angle_alpha   90.00
_cell.angle_beta   90.00
_cell.angle_gamma   90.00
#
_symmetry.space_group_name_H-M   'P 1'
#
loop_
_entity.id
_entity.type
_entity.pdbx_description
1 polymer ?
#
loop_
_entity_poly.entity_id
_entity_poly.type
_entity_poly.pdbx_seq_one_letter_code
_entity_poly.pdbx_strand_id
1 'polypeptide(L)'
;PQELRHKLGEYYTPDWLAEFVINKLEIDFSKDNRILDPTCGSGTFLTLVIDKIKRNNSISNKNKLQKILDSVIGIDLNPLAVISAKTNYIIALSEYLIYIDGKGIDIPVYLSDSLLAPLEFKVESKEFYSLPTKVGVFKIPISLITTNSLNVFLNLIIDCIDIEIELKDFKIKYKTLDLNLSELDNEIIFEFYEMLLDLEKRGLNGIWAKIIKNIFAPAFFKKFDYIIGNPPWINWQSLPEEYRNSIKKYWDDYKIFLHKGLTARLGSAHDDICVLLTYVVMDKYLNNKGKLGFVLPQNLIQASGGGDGFRRFRIKDEDFVKVLKVDDFSLVNPFSDIGASNKTATIILKKGEKTSYPVDYTKWYKNVKGSIQSDQPLNAILPLLNFKDFVAEPIRDEKINSSWLISDIDKIKKLKKLVGNSNYIARKGVDFSLNGLYWGNISK
;
A
#
# COMPACT_ATOMS: atom_id res chain seq x y z
N PRO A 1 -13.17 13.58 14.20
CA PRO A 1 -14.26 12.77 14.67
C PRO A 1 -14.10 11.33 14.20
N GLN A 2 -14.48 10.37 15.01
CA GLN A 2 -14.33 8.93 14.77
C GLN A 2 -15.02 8.48 13.45
N GLU A 3 -16.17 9.08 13.14
CA GLU A 3 -16.90 8.82 11.88
C GLU A 3 -16.12 9.22 10.62
N LEU A 4 -15.31 10.26 10.66
CA LEU A 4 -14.51 10.69 9.52
C LEU A 4 -13.36 9.71 9.28
N ARG A 5 -12.71 9.23 10.34
CA ARG A 5 -11.66 8.19 10.26
C ARG A 5 -12.21 6.90 9.69
N HIS A 6 -13.40 6.50 10.12
CA HIS A 6 -14.10 5.33 9.60
C HIS A 6 -14.39 5.43 8.09
N LYS A 7 -14.80 6.62 7.64
CA LYS A 7 -15.05 6.89 6.21
C LYS A 7 -13.79 6.93 5.36
N LEU A 8 -12.65 7.32 5.94
CA LEU A 8 -11.36 7.40 5.26
C LEU A 8 -10.55 6.10 5.37
N GLY A 9 -11.02 5.11 6.15
CA GLY A 9 -10.29 3.87 6.38
C GLY A 9 -8.94 4.06 7.10
N GLU A 10 -8.74 5.21 7.74
CA GLU A 10 -7.51 5.57 8.45
C GLU A 10 -7.51 4.95 9.85
N TYR A 11 -6.97 3.75 9.95
CA TYR A 11 -6.69 3.09 11.22
C TYR A 11 -5.18 3.04 11.43
N TYR A 12 -4.72 3.72 12.48
CA TYR A 12 -3.30 3.56 12.90
C TYR A 12 -3.07 2.13 13.33
N THR A 13 -2.09 1.50 12.72
CA THR A 13 -1.74 0.12 13.05
C THR A 13 -1.12 0.06 14.43
N PRO A 14 -1.59 -0.82 15.33
CA PRO A 14 -0.94 -1.04 16.61
C PRO A 14 0.53 -1.41 16.45
N ASP A 15 1.41 -0.81 17.26
CA ASP A 15 2.87 -1.00 17.16
C ASP A 15 3.27 -2.47 17.25
N TRP A 16 2.66 -3.20 18.19
CA TRP A 16 2.91 -4.63 18.35
C TRP A 16 2.52 -5.45 17.10
N LEU A 17 1.44 -5.07 16.40
CA LEU A 17 0.98 -5.77 15.20
C LEU A 17 1.89 -5.48 14.01
N ALA A 18 2.32 -4.23 13.86
CA ALA A 18 3.30 -3.85 12.85
C ALA A 18 4.65 -4.56 13.10
N GLU A 19 5.12 -4.60 14.36
CA GLU A 19 6.34 -5.33 14.73
C GLU A 19 6.18 -6.84 14.47
N PHE A 20 5.00 -7.41 14.72
CA PHE A 20 4.70 -8.81 14.41
C PHE A 20 4.86 -9.10 12.92
N VAL A 21 4.30 -8.28 12.04
CA VAL A 21 4.44 -8.43 10.58
C VAL A 21 5.90 -8.34 10.14
N ILE A 22 6.65 -7.34 10.63
CA ILE A 22 8.07 -7.15 10.32
C ILE A 22 8.88 -8.39 10.73
N ASN A 23 8.63 -8.95 11.93
CA ASN A 23 9.32 -10.15 12.41
C ASN A 23 8.99 -11.39 11.58
N LYS A 24 7.73 -11.53 11.11
CA LYS A 24 7.31 -12.66 10.25
C LYS A 24 7.92 -12.63 8.86
N LEU A 25 8.36 -11.46 8.39
CA LEU A 25 9.07 -11.34 7.10
C LEU A 25 10.51 -11.86 7.16
N GLU A 26 11.08 -12.01 8.37
CA GLU A 26 12.46 -12.49 8.59
C GLU A 26 13.48 -11.67 7.79
N ILE A 27 13.36 -10.34 7.88
CA ILE A 27 14.22 -9.40 7.15
C ILE A 27 15.62 -9.45 7.73
N ASP A 28 16.62 -9.72 6.89
CA ASP A 28 18.02 -9.62 7.25
C ASP A 28 18.49 -8.15 7.17
N PHE A 29 18.46 -7.45 8.29
CA PHE A 29 18.83 -6.04 8.38
C PHE A 29 20.35 -5.79 8.24
N SER A 30 21.18 -6.83 8.13
CA SER A 30 22.61 -6.67 7.82
C SER A 30 22.83 -6.38 6.33
N LYS A 31 21.93 -6.83 5.46
CA LYS A 31 21.96 -6.62 4.02
C LYS A 31 21.32 -5.30 3.60
N ASP A 32 21.63 -4.84 2.40
CA ASP A 32 21.06 -3.62 1.83
C ASP A 32 19.69 -3.90 1.17
N ASN A 33 18.78 -4.45 1.99
CA ASN A 33 17.41 -4.71 1.59
C ASN A 33 16.61 -3.40 1.55
N ARG A 34 15.89 -3.18 0.47
CA ARG A 34 14.98 -2.04 0.32
C ARG A 34 13.57 -2.39 0.74
N ILE A 35 12.95 -1.53 1.55
CA ILE A 35 11.67 -1.75 2.20
C ILE A 35 10.74 -0.59 1.86
N LEU A 36 9.53 -0.91 1.40
CA LEU A 36 8.49 0.06 1.07
C LEU A 36 7.26 -0.14 1.96
N ASP A 37 6.76 0.95 2.53
CA ASP A 37 5.38 1.03 2.99
C ASP A 37 4.59 1.90 1.99
N PRO A 38 3.71 1.31 1.16
CA PRO A 38 3.01 2.02 0.11
C PRO A 38 1.79 2.84 0.59
N THR A 39 1.46 2.78 1.89
CA THR A 39 0.36 3.50 2.54
C THR A 39 0.73 3.78 3.99
N CYS A 40 1.82 4.52 4.16
CA CYS A 40 2.56 4.52 5.42
C CYS A 40 1.85 5.22 6.60
N GLY A 41 0.77 5.94 6.35
CA GLY A 41 0.06 6.69 7.40
C GLY A 41 1.01 7.61 8.16
N SER A 42 1.05 7.50 9.48
CA SER A 42 1.98 8.22 10.34
C SER A 42 3.39 7.65 10.39
N GLY A 43 3.68 6.55 9.67
CA GLY A 43 5.00 5.95 9.57
C GLY A 43 5.34 4.89 10.62
N THR A 44 4.34 4.27 11.26
CA THR A 44 4.57 3.22 12.30
C THR A 44 5.49 2.11 11.81
N PHE A 45 5.22 1.53 10.64
CA PHE A 45 6.10 0.50 10.07
C PHE A 45 7.50 1.03 9.76
N LEU A 46 7.60 2.27 9.24
CA LEU A 46 8.89 2.88 8.90
C LEU A 46 9.77 3.05 10.14
N THR A 47 9.22 3.60 11.22
CA THR A 47 9.96 3.82 12.48
C THR A 47 10.42 2.52 13.12
N LEU A 48 9.58 1.48 13.11
CA LEU A 48 9.95 0.16 13.62
C LEU A 48 11.08 -0.50 12.80
N VAL A 49 11.06 -0.34 11.47
CA VAL A 49 12.15 -0.81 10.60
C VAL A 49 13.43 -0.03 10.87
N ILE A 50 13.36 1.28 11.02
CA ILE A 50 14.50 2.13 11.39
C ILE A 50 15.11 1.62 12.71
N ASP A 51 14.30 1.35 13.72
CA ASP A 51 14.77 0.83 15.01
C ASP A 51 15.45 -0.54 14.88
N LYS A 52 14.97 -1.42 13.99
CA LYS A 52 15.64 -2.70 13.72
C LYS A 52 17.02 -2.50 13.06
N ILE A 53 17.15 -1.54 12.13
CA ILE A 53 18.44 -1.20 11.50
C ILE A 53 19.38 -0.57 12.53
N LYS A 54 18.88 0.30 13.40
CA LYS A 54 19.66 0.95 14.47
C LYS A 54 20.31 -0.06 15.42
N ARG A 55 19.60 -1.13 15.76
CA ARG A 55 20.10 -2.21 16.64
C ARG A 55 21.20 -3.07 16.01
N ASN A 56 21.48 -2.90 14.73
CA ASN A 56 22.57 -3.63 14.08
C ASN A 56 23.92 -2.99 14.40
N ASN A 57 24.70 -3.62 15.26
CA ASN A 57 26.00 -3.12 15.72
C ASN A 57 27.16 -3.34 14.73
N SER A 58 26.93 -4.08 13.64
CA SER A 58 27.96 -4.33 12.63
C SER A 58 28.17 -3.15 11.64
N ILE A 59 27.32 -2.11 11.69
CA ILE A 59 27.33 -0.98 10.79
C ILE A 59 27.63 0.30 11.58
N SER A 60 28.55 1.16 11.06
CA SER A 60 28.82 2.46 11.68
C SER A 60 27.61 3.39 11.62
N ASN A 61 27.49 4.32 12.57
CA ASN A 61 26.32 5.21 12.65
C ASN A 61 26.12 6.06 11.38
N LYS A 62 27.21 6.57 10.77
CA LYS A 62 27.13 7.29 9.50
C LYS A 62 26.56 6.41 8.39
N ASN A 63 27.01 5.17 8.30
CA ASN A 63 26.52 4.20 7.32
C ASN A 63 25.06 3.77 7.60
N LYS A 64 24.67 3.69 8.90
CA LYS A 64 23.26 3.44 9.25
C LYS A 64 22.35 4.54 8.74
N LEU A 65 22.71 5.82 8.92
CA LEU A 65 21.94 6.95 8.42
C LEU A 65 21.72 6.82 6.91
N GLN A 66 22.81 6.64 6.14
CA GLN A 66 22.70 6.52 4.69
C GLN A 66 21.84 5.31 4.29
N LYS A 67 22.11 4.16 4.92
CA LYS A 67 21.33 2.93 4.68
C LYS A 67 19.83 3.14 4.93
N ILE A 68 19.45 3.79 6.03
CA ILE A 68 18.06 4.06 6.37
C ILE A 68 17.43 4.95 5.28
N LEU A 69 18.09 6.06 4.91
CA LEU A 69 17.58 6.98 3.90
C LEU A 69 17.42 6.34 2.51
N ASP A 70 18.30 5.41 2.16
CA ASP A 70 18.27 4.74 0.85
C ASP A 70 17.31 3.56 0.78
N SER A 71 16.97 2.96 1.95
CA SER A 71 16.27 1.68 1.97
C SER A 71 14.87 1.71 2.59
N VAL A 72 14.54 2.65 3.46
CA VAL A 72 13.25 2.69 4.19
C VAL A 72 12.37 3.80 3.61
N ILE A 73 11.47 3.43 2.70
CA ILE A 73 10.69 4.38 1.91
C ILE A 73 9.20 4.27 2.26
N GLY A 74 8.54 5.43 2.35
CA GLY A 74 7.10 5.52 2.56
C GLY A 74 6.39 6.29 1.45
N ILE A 75 5.16 5.89 1.15
CA ILE A 75 4.23 6.63 0.30
C ILE A 75 2.91 6.77 1.05
N ASP A 76 2.28 7.92 0.96
CA ASP A 76 0.89 8.10 1.37
C ASP A 76 0.19 9.14 0.51
N LEU A 77 -1.12 8.99 0.35
CA LEU A 77 -1.96 9.93 -0.41
C LEU A 77 -2.41 11.12 0.44
N ASN A 78 -2.43 10.96 1.77
CA ASN A 78 -2.85 12.00 2.70
C ASN A 78 -1.68 12.90 3.10
N PRO A 79 -1.72 14.23 2.80
CA PRO A 79 -0.62 15.14 3.13
C PRO A 79 -0.35 15.24 4.63
N LEU A 80 -1.36 15.13 5.49
CA LEU A 80 -1.18 15.15 6.94
C LEU A 80 -0.48 13.88 7.44
N ALA A 81 -0.78 12.73 6.85
CA ALA A 81 -0.09 11.48 7.13
C ALA A 81 1.39 11.58 6.73
N VAL A 82 1.69 12.10 5.55
CA VAL A 82 3.08 12.32 5.08
C VAL A 82 3.86 13.24 6.01
N ILE A 83 3.25 14.36 6.45
CA ILE A 83 3.90 15.28 7.41
C ILE A 83 4.18 14.55 8.73
N SER A 84 3.20 13.82 9.26
CA SER A 84 3.37 13.04 10.49
C SER A 84 4.45 11.97 10.33
N ALA A 85 4.44 11.24 9.22
CA ALA A 85 5.44 10.21 8.94
C ALA A 85 6.85 10.79 8.81
N LYS A 86 7.03 11.92 8.12
CA LYS A 86 8.32 12.63 8.05
C LYS A 86 8.80 13.08 9.42
N THR A 87 7.91 13.61 10.24
CA THR A 87 8.23 14.03 11.62
C THR A 87 8.70 12.83 12.45
N ASN A 88 7.94 11.73 12.44
CA ASN A 88 8.30 10.51 13.17
C ASN A 88 9.61 9.89 12.64
N TYR A 89 9.84 9.94 11.34
CA TYR A 89 11.07 9.49 10.71
C TYR A 89 12.28 10.30 11.20
N ILE A 90 12.16 11.65 11.23
CA ILE A 90 13.21 12.53 11.76
C ILE A 90 13.48 12.25 13.24
N ILE A 91 12.42 12.07 14.05
CA ILE A 91 12.56 11.72 15.46
C ILE A 91 13.31 10.40 15.61
N ALA A 92 12.97 9.38 14.81
CA ALA A 92 13.67 8.10 14.82
C ALA A 92 15.14 8.21 14.40
N LEU A 93 15.51 9.22 13.59
CA LEU A 93 16.89 9.51 13.18
C LEU A 93 17.64 10.47 14.10
N SER A 94 17.02 10.98 15.17
CA SER A 94 17.55 12.10 15.96
C SER A 94 19.03 11.93 16.38
N GLU A 95 19.44 10.74 16.78
CA GLU A 95 20.83 10.45 17.18
C GLU A 95 21.85 10.44 16.03
N TYR A 96 21.37 10.37 14.77
CA TYR A 96 22.23 10.36 13.56
C TYR A 96 22.30 11.71 12.86
N LEU A 97 21.49 12.70 13.28
CA LEU A 97 21.47 14.04 12.67
C LEU A 97 22.82 14.76 12.73
N ILE A 98 23.66 14.42 13.72
CA ILE A 98 25.04 14.92 13.85
C ILE A 98 25.96 14.55 12.67
N TYR A 99 25.58 13.51 11.88
CA TYR A 99 26.35 13.06 10.71
C TYR A 99 25.92 13.75 9.42
N ILE A 100 25.00 14.72 9.47
CA ILE A 100 24.52 15.48 8.31
C ILE A 100 25.47 16.63 8.04
N ASP A 101 26.04 16.65 6.83
CA ASP A 101 27.06 17.64 6.42
C ASP A 101 26.45 19.01 6.03
N GLY A 102 25.54 19.58 6.83
CA GLY A 102 25.01 20.95 6.64
C GLY A 102 24.11 21.17 5.42
N LYS A 103 23.99 20.21 4.50
CA LYS A 103 23.17 20.30 3.28
C LYS A 103 21.70 19.90 3.47
N GLY A 104 21.30 19.54 4.70
CA GLY A 104 19.98 18.96 4.98
C GLY A 104 19.87 17.50 4.54
N ILE A 105 18.73 16.89 4.83
CA ILE A 105 18.39 15.53 4.39
C ILE A 105 17.01 15.54 3.74
N ASP A 106 16.85 14.75 2.69
CA ASP A 106 15.54 14.48 2.10
C ASP A 106 14.97 13.21 2.73
N ILE A 107 13.88 13.35 3.48
CA ILE A 107 13.23 12.21 4.14
C ILE A 107 12.42 11.43 3.09
N PRO A 108 12.70 10.13 2.90
CA PRO A 108 12.14 9.33 1.81
C PRO A 108 10.68 8.90 2.08
N VAL A 109 9.82 9.86 2.38
CA VAL A 109 8.37 9.71 2.52
C VAL A 109 7.71 10.66 1.52
N TYR A 110 6.90 10.12 0.62
CA TYR A 110 6.39 10.84 -0.53
C TYR A 110 4.87 10.96 -0.51
N LEU A 111 4.38 12.16 -0.87
CA LEU A 111 2.96 12.40 -1.09
C LEU A 111 2.60 11.95 -2.50
N SER A 112 2.12 10.73 -2.63
CA SER A 112 1.79 10.14 -3.92
C SER A 112 0.74 9.04 -3.79
N ASP A 113 0.10 8.70 -4.91
CA ASP A 113 -0.81 7.57 -5.01
C ASP A 113 -0.05 6.32 -5.46
N SER A 114 0.00 5.30 -4.62
CA SER A 114 0.68 4.03 -4.92
C SER A 114 0.03 3.23 -6.06
N LEU A 115 -1.26 3.47 -6.35
CA LEU A 115 -1.98 2.85 -7.46
C LEU A 115 -1.74 3.60 -8.78
N LEU A 116 -1.86 4.93 -8.75
CA LEU A 116 -1.83 5.79 -9.94
C LEU A 116 -0.46 6.37 -10.24
N ALA A 117 0.57 6.04 -9.45
CA ALA A 117 1.91 6.51 -9.74
C ALA A 117 2.31 6.18 -11.19
N PRO A 118 2.90 7.14 -11.91
CA PRO A 118 3.20 7.04 -13.33
C PRO A 118 4.37 6.08 -13.60
N LEU A 119 4.16 4.79 -13.42
CA LEU A 119 5.17 3.73 -13.61
C LEU A 119 5.14 3.08 -14.99
N GLU A 120 4.02 3.18 -15.69
CA GLU A 120 3.85 2.69 -17.05
C GLU A 120 3.25 3.81 -17.91
N PHE A 121 4.11 4.48 -18.64
CA PHE A 121 3.69 5.47 -19.62
C PHE A 121 3.28 4.76 -20.92
N LYS A 122 2.04 4.32 -21.02
CA LYS A 122 1.40 4.12 -22.32
C LYS A 122 0.91 5.49 -22.79
N VAL A 123 1.81 6.21 -23.42
CA VAL A 123 1.52 7.54 -23.93
C VAL A 123 0.91 7.39 -25.31
N GLU A 124 -0.27 7.96 -25.49
CA GLU A 124 -0.90 8.11 -26.80
C GLU A 124 -0.11 9.08 -27.69
N SER A 125 0.66 10.01 -27.08
CA SER A 125 1.68 10.82 -27.77
C SER A 125 3.09 10.41 -27.29
N LYS A 126 4.00 10.19 -28.21
CA LYS A 126 5.31 9.57 -27.96
C LYS A 126 6.36 10.46 -27.27
N GLU A 127 6.02 11.66 -26.83
CA GLU A 127 7.01 12.69 -26.51
C GLU A 127 7.00 13.21 -25.08
N PHE A 128 5.83 13.31 -24.43
CA PHE A 128 5.72 13.86 -23.08
C PHE A 128 4.58 13.22 -22.27
N TYR A 129 4.71 13.28 -20.96
CA TYR A 129 3.65 12.99 -20.01
C TYR A 129 2.91 14.26 -19.64
N SER A 130 1.58 14.25 -19.70
CA SER A 130 0.72 15.36 -19.30
C SER A 130 0.16 15.15 -17.90
N LEU A 131 0.40 16.11 -17.00
CA LEU A 131 -0.17 16.16 -15.67
C LEU A 131 -1.19 17.30 -15.60
N PRO A 132 -2.49 17.03 -15.74
CA PRO A 132 -3.52 18.05 -15.59
C PRO A 132 -3.67 18.43 -14.11
N THR A 133 -3.69 19.72 -13.83
CA THR A 133 -3.89 20.31 -12.51
C THR A 133 -4.89 21.47 -12.57
N LYS A 134 -5.32 21.98 -11.41
CA LYS A 134 -6.19 23.16 -11.34
C LYS A 134 -5.52 24.46 -11.84
N VAL A 135 -4.20 24.48 -11.90
CA VAL A 135 -3.41 25.67 -12.33
C VAL A 135 -2.91 25.56 -13.77
N GLY A 136 -3.13 24.43 -14.44
CA GLY A 136 -2.73 24.19 -15.81
C GLY A 136 -2.29 22.74 -16.04
N VAL A 137 -1.82 22.45 -17.24
CA VAL A 137 -1.32 21.13 -17.63
C VAL A 137 0.20 21.18 -17.69
N PHE A 138 0.84 20.48 -16.77
CA PHE A 138 2.29 20.31 -16.78
C PHE A 138 2.67 19.20 -17.76
N LYS A 139 3.61 19.47 -18.66
CA LYS A 139 4.17 18.50 -19.59
C LYS A 139 5.59 18.15 -19.16
N ILE A 140 5.91 16.87 -19.11
CA ILE A 140 7.23 16.37 -18.71
C ILE A 140 7.71 15.42 -19.81
N PRO A 141 8.90 15.66 -20.41
CA PRO A 141 9.46 14.76 -21.42
C PRO A 141 9.64 13.35 -20.90
N ILE A 142 9.22 12.37 -21.67
CA ILE A 142 9.38 10.93 -21.33
C ILE A 142 10.85 10.56 -21.24
N SER A 143 11.69 11.18 -22.04
CA SER A 143 13.14 11.00 -22.03
C SER A 143 13.77 11.25 -20.65
N LEU A 144 13.29 12.25 -19.89
CA LEU A 144 13.74 12.49 -18.50
C LEU A 144 13.45 11.31 -17.58
N ILE A 145 12.36 10.61 -17.82
CA ILE A 145 11.93 9.47 -17.03
C ILE A 145 12.73 8.23 -17.41
N THR A 146 12.82 7.94 -18.71
CA THR A 146 13.52 6.75 -19.23
C THR A 146 15.03 6.79 -18.97
N THR A 147 15.63 7.96 -18.93
CA THR A 147 17.07 8.16 -18.60
C THR A 147 17.34 8.29 -17.11
N ASN A 148 16.30 8.19 -16.26
CA ASN A 148 16.40 8.38 -14.80
C ASN A 148 16.95 9.76 -14.38
N SER A 149 16.79 10.77 -15.24
CA SER A 149 17.33 12.13 -15.06
C SER A 149 16.34 13.09 -14.41
N LEU A 150 15.07 12.71 -14.28
CA LEU A 150 14.01 13.59 -13.79
C LEU A 150 14.27 14.09 -12.36
N ASN A 151 14.82 13.26 -11.48
CA ASN A 151 15.12 13.69 -10.09
C ASN A 151 16.18 14.79 -10.06
N VAL A 152 17.24 14.67 -10.85
CA VAL A 152 18.30 15.68 -10.96
C VAL A 152 17.72 16.98 -11.54
N PHE A 153 16.91 16.84 -12.58
CA PHE A 153 16.20 17.95 -13.21
C PHE A 153 15.24 18.66 -12.24
N LEU A 154 14.38 17.94 -11.53
CA LEU A 154 13.43 18.53 -10.58
C LEU A 154 14.13 19.19 -9.38
N ASN A 155 15.26 18.68 -8.92
CA ASN A 155 16.06 19.33 -7.89
C ASN A 155 16.61 20.68 -8.40
N LEU A 156 17.18 20.71 -9.62
CA LEU A 156 17.62 21.96 -10.22
C LEU A 156 16.48 22.97 -10.34
N ILE A 157 15.28 22.51 -10.75
CA ILE A 157 14.10 23.40 -10.84
C ILE A 157 13.75 23.97 -9.47
N ILE A 158 13.68 23.15 -8.43
CA ILE A 158 13.36 23.59 -7.07
C ILE A 158 14.37 24.67 -6.64
N ASP A 159 15.68 24.39 -6.80
CA ASP A 159 16.74 25.33 -6.43
C ASP A 159 16.67 26.66 -7.21
N CYS A 160 16.23 26.60 -8.47
CA CYS A 160 16.11 27.80 -9.31
C CYS A 160 14.83 28.58 -9.04
N ILE A 161 13.71 27.91 -8.79
CA ILE A 161 12.42 28.55 -8.48
C ILE A 161 12.45 29.21 -7.10
N ASP A 162 13.02 28.55 -6.08
CA ASP A 162 13.11 29.08 -4.71
C ASP A 162 13.86 30.46 -4.64
N ILE A 163 14.69 30.79 -5.65
CA ILE A 163 15.41 32.08 -5.77
C ILE A 163 14.99 32.85 -7.03
N GLU A 164 13.86 32.51 -7.63
CA GLU A 164 13.24 33.19 -8.78
C GLU A 164 14.19 33.48 -9.96
N ILE A 165 15.06 32.53 -10.32
CA ILE A 165 15.98 32.66 -11.45
C ILE A 165 15.18 32.83 -12.75
N GLU A 166 15.55 33.84 -13.55
CA GLU A 166 14.96 34.06 -14.86
C GLU A 166 15.33 32.95 -15.85
N LEU A 167 14.45 32.68 -16.83
CA LEU A 167 14.61 31.60 -17.80
C LEU A 167 15.99 31.56 -18.48
N LYS A 168 16.55 32.76 -18.77
CA LYS A 168 17.87 32.88 -19.41
C LYS A 168 18.96 32.24 -18.57
N ASP A 169 18.98 32.51 -17.28
CA ASP A 169 19.99 32.00 -16.36
C ASP A 169 19.71 30.55 -15.98
N PHE A 170 18.43 30.15 -15.90
CA PHE A 170 18.04 28.74 -15.78
C PHE A 170 18.60 27.90 -16.94
N LYS A 171 18.48 28.36 -18.18
CA LYS A 171 19.05 27.66 -19.35
C LYS A 171 20.56 27.41 -19.23
N ILE A 172 21.30 28.36 -18.62
CA ILE A 172 22.74 28.19 -18.37
C ILE A 172 22.98 27.07 -17.35
N LYS A 173 22.27 27.10 -16.22
CA LYS A 173 22.38 26.07 -15.18
C LYS A 173 21.90 24.70 -15.69
N TYR A 174 20.81 24.66 -16.44
CA TYR A 174 20.27 23.43 -17.02
C TYR A 174 21.29 22.72 -17.92
N LYS A 175 22.03 23.48 -18.74
CA LYS A 175 23.10 22.90 -19.60
C LYS A 175 24.19 22.18 -18.79
N THR A 176 24.43 22.53 -17.53
CA THR A 176 25.43 21.88 -16.68
C THR A 176 25.01 20.45 -16.28
N LEU A 177 23.74 20.08 -16.44
CA LEU A 177 23.27 18.72 -16.18
C LEU A 177 23.69 17.73 -17.27
N ASP A 178 24.13 18.21 -18.42
CA ASP A 178 24.57 17.42 -19.59
C ASP A 178 23.60 16.28 -19.95
N LEU A 179 22.31 16.64 -19.94
CA LEU A 179 21.23 15.70 -20.30
C LEU A 179 21.15 15.63 -21.82
N ASN A 180 21.44 14.47 -22.38
CA ASN A 180 21.41 14.24 -23.83
C ASN A 180 19.96 14.10 -24.32
N LEU A 181 19.23 15.23 -24.40
CA LEU A 181 17.82 15.32 -24.75
C LEU A 181 17.61 15.98 -26.12
N SER A 182 16.48 15.70 -26.76
CA SER A 182 16.12 16.31 -28.06
C SER A 182 15.82 17.82 -27.91
N GLU A 183 15.82 18.55 -29.04
CA GLU A 183 15.40 19.97 -29.03
C GLU A 183 13.98 20.14 -28.54
N LEU A 184 13.06 19.26 -28.96
CA LEU A 184 11.67 19.26 -28.51
C LEU A 184 11.54 19.03 -27.00
N ASP A 185 12.32 18.08 -26.44
CA ASP A 185 12.34 17.87 -24.99
C ASP A 185 12.79 19.13 -24.25
N ASN A 186 13.81 19.81 -24.78
CA ASN A 186 14.31 21.05 -24.19
C ASN A 186 13.27 22.18 -24.24
N GLU A 187 12.51 22.30 -25.34
CA GLU A 187 11.40 23.26 -25.42
C GLU A 187 10.34 22.98 -24.36
N ILE A 188 9.90 21.73 -24.22
CA ILE A 188 8.93 21.32 -23.19
C ILE A 188 9.45 21.62 -21.78
N ILE A 189 10.74 21.40 -21.51
CA ILE A 189 11.39 21.71 -20.24
C ILE A 189 11.37 23.21 -19.95
N PHE A 190 11.62 24.03 -20.94
CA PHE A 190 11.62 25.48 -20.76
C PHE A 190 10.22 26.03 -20.55
N GLU A 191 9.21 25.55 -21.28
CA GLU A 191 7.80 25.85 -21.02
C GLU A 191 7.38 25.46 -19.60
N PHE A 192 7.79 24.27 -19.17
CA PHE A 192 7.54 23.75 -17.82
C PHE A 192 8.14 24.67 -16.75
N TYR A 193 9.40 25.12 -16.94
CA TYR A 193 10.07 26.02 -16.02
C TYR A 193 9.36 27.38 -15.95
N GLU A 194 9.03 27.98 -17.11
CA GLU A 194 8.33 29.28 -17.18
C GLU A 194 6.97 29.22 -16.46
N MET A 195 6.22 28.14 -16.64
CA MET A 195 4.95 27.94 -15.97
C MET A 195 5.13 27.91 -14.44
N LEU A 196 6.14 27.21 -13.93
CA LEU A 196 6.44 27.17 -12.50
C LEU A 196 6.90 28.52 -11.97
N LEU A 197 7.73 29.24 -12.72
CA LEU A 197 8.23 30.57 -12.33
C LEU A 197 7.08 31.60 -12.28
N ASP A 198 6.13 31.54 -13.23
CA ASP A 198 4.93 32.37 -13.20
C ASP A 198 4.05 32.08 -11.96
N LEU A 199 3.87 30.80 -11.59
CA LEU A 199 3.15 30.41 -10.38
C LEU A 199 3.84 30.91 -9.11
N GLU A 200 5.18 30.89 -9.05
CA GLU A 200 5.96 31.44 -7.94
C GLU A 200 5.75 32.93 -7.81
N LYS A 201 5.92 33.69 -8.90
CA LYS A 201 5.69 35.14 -8.95
C LYS A 201 4.27 35.56 -8.54
N ARG A 202 3.30 34.68 -8.67
CA ARG A 202 1.91 34.86 -8.18
C ARG A 202 1.75 34.53 -6.70
N GLY A 203 2.80 34.17 -5.99
CA GLY A 203 2.77 33.83 -4.56
C GLY A 203 2.20 32.45 -4.25
N LEU A 204 2.17 31.55 -5.24
CA LEU A 204 1.75 30.15 -5.06
C LEU A 204 2.91 29.26 -4.56
N ASN A 205 3.98 29.89 -4.08
CA ASN A 205 5.13 29.37 -3.32
C ASN A 205 5.67 28.04 -3.86
N GLY A 206 6.78 27.97 -4.55
CA GLY A 206 7.60 26.80 -4.96
C GLY A 206 7.09 25.37 -4.70
N ILE A 207 5.86 25.30 -4.19
CA ILE A 207 5.15 24.08 -3.78
C ILE A 207 4.91 23.15 -4.96
N TRP A 208 4.69 23.71 -6.16
CA TRP A 208 4.35 22.94 -7.34
C TRP A 208 5.49 22.05 -7.82
N ALA A 209 6.72 22.53 -7.81
CA ALA A 209 7.89 21.73 -8.13
C ALA A 209 8.05 20.56 -7.14
N LYS A 210 7.80 20.80 -5.84
CA LYS A 210 7.82 19.79 -4.78
C LYS A 210 6.66 18.80 -4.93
N ILE A 211 5.46 19.25 -5.30
CA ILE A 211 4.30 18.37 -5.57
C ILE A 211 4.60 17.47 -6.76
N ILE A 212 5.13 18.02 -7.84
CA ILE A 212 5.49 17.25 -9.04
C ILE A 212 6.57 16.21 -8.72
N LYS A 213 7.61 16.62 -7.98
CA LYS A 213 8.65 15.68 -7.49
C LYS A 213 8.03 14.53 -6.70
N ASN A 214 7.10 14.80 -5.80
CA ASN A 214 6.43 13.76 -5.01
C ASN A 214 5.59 12.82 -5.88
N ILE A 215 4.79 13.36 -6.81
CA ILE A 215 3.93 12.57 -7.71
C ILE A 215 4.76 11.59 -8.55
N PHE A 216 5.93 12.04 -9.02
CA PHE A 216 6.80 11.24 -9.88
C PHE A 216 7.82 10.39 -9.10
N ALA A 217 8.04 10.63 -7.82
CA ALA A 217 9.01 9.89 -7.03
C ALA A 217 8.87 8.36 -7.18
N PRO A 218 7.66 7.77 -7.13
CA PRO A 218 7.51 6.32 -7.30
C PRO A 218 8.00 5.79 -8.65
N ALA A 219 8.00 6.61 -9.71
CA ALA A 219 8.48 6.21 -11.03
C ALA A 219 10.00 5.91 -11.06
N PHE A 220 10.74 6.46 -10.10
CA PHE A 220 12.19 6.29 -10.01
C PHE A 220 12.62 5.26 -8.98
N PHE A 221 11.69 4.65 -8.29
CA PHE A 221 12.05 3.65 -7.30
C PHE A 221 12.65 2.43 -7.99
N LYS A 222 13.86 2.08 -7.60
CA LYS A 222 14.32 0.71 -7.79
C LYS A 222 13.36 -0.21 -7.06
N LYS A 223 13.13 -1.40 -7.58
CA LYS A 223 12.27 -2.40 -6.92
C LYS A 223 12.72 -2.66 -5.48
N PHE A 224 11.78 -3.08 -4.67
CA PHE A 224 11.98 -3.35 -3.24
C PHE A 224 12.05 -4.84 -2.99
N ASP A 225 12.81 -5.22 -1.95
CA ASP A 225 12.92 -6.61 -1.51
C ASP A 225 11.78 -6.98 -0.58
N TYR A 226 11.25 -5.97 0.14
CA TYR A 226 10.12 -6.13 1.04
C TYR A 226 9.13 -4.99 0.87
N ILE A 227 7.84 -5.34 0.94
CA ILE A 227 6.72 -4.40 1.08
C ILE A 227 6.01 -4.73 2.38
N ILE A 228 5.75 -3.73 3.19
CA ILE A 228 5.09 -3.85 4.49
C ILE A 228 3.98 -2.81 4.59
N GLY A 229 2.99 -3.03 5.44
CA GLY A 229 1.99 -1.99 5.69
C GLY A 229 0.62 -2.52 6.12
N ASN A 230 -0.27 -1.56 6.34
CA ASN A 230 -1.68 -1.78 6.55
C ASN A 230 -2.46 -0.94 5.52
N PRO A 231 -2.76 -1.50 4.33
CA PRO A 231 -3.47 -0.75 3.29
C PRO A 231 -4.90 -0.39 3.74
N PRO A 232 -5.50 0.70 3.21
CA PRO A 232 -6.83 1.14 3.61
C PRO A 232 -7.90 0.07 3.30
N TRP A 233 -8.82 -0.17 4.27
CA TRP A 233 -9.92 -1.12 4.16
C TRP A 233 -11.20 -0.39 3.78
N ILE A 234 -11.23 0.12 2.55
CA ILE A 234 -12.35 0.89 2.02
C ILE A 234 -12.99 0.09 0.90
N ASN A 235 -14.30 -0.10 1.02
CA ASN A 235 -15.05 -0.74 -0.05
C ASN A 235 -15.02 0.12 -1.32
N TRP A 236 -14.86 -0.52 -2.48
CA TRP A 236 -14.88 0.11 -3.80
C TRP A 236 -16.00 1.15 -3.97
N GLN A 237 -17.21 0.84 -3.50
CA GLN A 237 -18.37 1.73 -3.65
C GLN A 237 -18.28 3.00 -2.82
N SER A 238 -17.55 2.97 -1.73
CA SER A 238 -17.36 4.13 -0.85
C SER A 238 -16.33 5.12 -1.37
N LEU A 239 -15.59 4.75 -2.43
CA LEU A 239 -14.63 5.64 -3.07
C LEU A 239 -15.34 6.71 -3.92
N PRO A 240 -14.79 7.94 -4.02
CA PRO A 240 -15.28 8.96 -4.93
C PRO A 240 -15.33 8.44 -6.39
N GLU A 241 -16.35 8.85 -7.13
CA GLU A 241 -16.61 8.33 -8.49
C GLU A 241 -15.44 8.59 -9.44
N GLU A 242 -14.87 9.79 -9.41
CA GLU A 242 -13.71 10.15 -10.23
C GLU A 242 -12.51 9.24 -9.96
N TYR A 243 -12.24 8.97 -8.67
CA TYR A 243 -11.16 8.07 -8.28
C TYR A 243 -11.44 6.62 -8.70
N ARG A 244 -12.67 6.14 -8.53
CA ARG A 244 -13.07 4.82 -9.02
C ARG A 244 -12.83 4.66 -10.53
N ASN A 245 -13.20 5.68 -11.30
CA ASN A 245 -13.02 5.66 -12.75
C ASN A 245 -11.54 5.60 -13.15
N SER A 246 -10.66 6.31 -12.44
CA SER A 246 -9.23 6.32 -12.71
C SER A 246 -8.54 4.98 -12.43
N ILE A 247 -8.98 4.24 -11.40
CA ILE A 247 -8.37 2.95 -11.02
C ILE A 247 -9.12 1.73 -11.56
N LYS A 248 -10.28 1.90 -12.20
CA LYS A 248 -11.13 0.81 -12.69
C LYS A 248 -10.37 -0.16 -13.60
N LYS A 249 -9.55 0.38 -14.49
CA LYS A 249 -8.75 -0.41 -15.42
C LYS A 249 -7.85 -1.43 -14.72
N TYR A 250 -7.27 -1.08 -13.58
CA TYR A 250 -6.39 -2.02 -12.84
C TYR A 250 -7.15 -3.24 -12.31
N TRP A 251 -8.41 -3.09 -11.90
CA TRP A 251 -9.24 -4.22 -11.49
C TRP A 251 -9.42 -5.24 -12.60
N ASP A 252 -9.60 -4.75 -13.83
CA ASP A 252 -9.73 -5.59 -15.02
C ASP A 252 -8.37 -6.19 -15.44
N ASP A 253 -7.30 -5.39 -15.47
CA ASP A 253 -5.95 -5.81 -15.85
C ASP A 253 -5.43 -6.94 -14.93
N TYR A 254 -5.66 -6.83 -13.62
CA TYR A 254 -5.29 -7.88 -12.65
C TYR A 254 -6.34 -9.00 -12.53
N LYS A 255 -7.48 -8.91 -13.25
CA LYS A 255 -8.57 -9.90 -13.24
C LYS A 255 -9.05 -10.25 -11.82
N ILE A 256 -9.10 -9.25 -10.92
CA ILE A 256 -9.52 -9.44 -9.52
C ILE A 256 -10.97 -9.06 -9.27
N PHE A 257 -11.60 -8.34 -10.19
CA PHE A 257 -13.03 -8.04 -10.15
C PHE A 257 -13.80 -9.15 -10.87
N LEU A 258 -14.25 -10.15 -10.11
CA LEU A 258 -14.83 -11.38 -10.68
C LEU A 258 -16.35 -11.31 -10.86
N HIS A 259 -16.99 -10.23 -10.42
CA HIS A 259 -18.44 -10.09 -10.45
C HIS A 259 -18.93 -9.56 -11.80
N LYS A 260 -19.99 -10.19 -12.35
CA LYS A 260 -20.63 -9.80 -13.60
C LYS A 260 -22.11 -9.50 -13.38
N GLY A 261 -22.70 -8.68 -14.25
CA GLY A 261 -24.14 -8.40 -14.27
C GLY A 261 -24.64 -7.56 -13.11
N LEU A 262 -25.81 -7.92 -12.55
CA LEU A 262 -26.49 -7.17 -11.51
C LEU A 262 -25.68 -7.09 -10.22
N THR A 263 -24.98 -8.15 -9.84
CA THR A 263 -24.14 -8.22 -8.65
C THR A 263 -23.01 -7.18 -8.68
N ALA A 264 -22.40 -7.00 -9.86
CA ALA A 264 -21.38 -5.95 -10.05
C ALA A 264 -21.98 -4.53 -9.98
N ARG A 265 -23.21 -4.36 -10.47
CA ARG A 265 -23.92 -3.06 -10.47
C ARG A 265 -24.49 -2.69 -9.10
N LEU A 266 -24.97 -3.67 -8.36
CA LEU A 266 -25.55 -3.44 -7.02
C LEU A 266 -24.49 -3.39 -5.91
N GLY A 267 -23.22 -3.67 -6.25
CA GLY A 267 -22.09 -3.60 -5.33
C GLY A 267 -22.18 -4.53 -4.14
N SER A 268 -22.89 -5.62 -4.28
CA SER A 268 -22.93 -6.66 -3.27
C SER A 268 -21.61 -7.42 -3.12
N ALA A 269 -20.65 -7.14 -4.03
CA ALA A 269 -19.27 -7.57 -3.89
C ALA A 269 -18.54 -6.59 -2.96
N HIS A 270 -18.19 -7.05 -1.79
CA HIS A 270 -17.39 -6.29 -0.83
C HIS A 270 -15.91 -6.31 -1.23
N ASP A 271 -15.62 -5.72 -2.40
CA ASP A 271 -14.25 -5.63 -2.90
C ASP A 271 -13.58 -4.40 -2.28
N ASP A 272 -12.68 -4.64 -1.35
CA ASP A 272 -11.92 -3.59 -0.66
C ASP A 272 -10.69 -3.18 -1.49
N ILE A 273 -10.37 -1.87 -1.49
CA ILE A 273 -9.23 -1.33 -2.25
C ILE A 273 -7.88 -1.95 -1.85
N CYS A 274 -7.77 -2.48 -0.63
CA CYS A 274 -6.58 -3.20 -0.18
C CYS A 274 -6.25 -4.42 -1.05
N VAL A 275 -7.27 -5.04 -1.67
CA VAL A 275 -7.09 -6.15 -2.63
C VAL A 275 -6.36 -5.65 -3.87
N LEU A 276 -6.86 -4.59 -4.51
CA LEU A 276 -6.23 -4.00 -5.67
C LEU A 276 -4.81 -3.52 -5.33
N LEU A 277 -4.65 -2.82 -4.22
CA LEU A 277 -3.36 -2.31 -3.78
C LEU A 277 -2.33 -3.44 -3.62
N THR A 278 -2.72 -4.58 -3.00
CA THR A 278 -1.84 -5.74 -2.84
C THR A 278 -1.26 -6.20 -4.18
N TYR A 279 -2.10 -6.32 -5.21
CA TYR A 279 -1.67 -6.76 -6.54
C TYR A 279 -0.81 -5.72 -7.25
N VAL A 280 -1.23 -4.45 -7.23
CA VAL A 280 -0.50 -3.35 -7.87
C VAL A 280 0.89 -3.19 -7.28
N VAL A 281 1.03 -3.17 -5.94
CA VAL A 281 2.34 -2.95 -5.32
C VAL A 281 3.28 -4.13 -5.52
N MET A 282 2.76 -5.36 -5.53
CA MET A 282 3.56 -6.54 -5.88
C MET A 282 4.06 -6.49 -7.32
N ASP A 283 3.23 -6.07 -8.27
CA ASP A 283 3.63 -5.95 -9.67
C ASP A 283 4.64 -4.82 -9.88
N LYS A 284 4.26 -3.63 -9.42
CA LYS A 284 4.97 -2.40 -9.75
C LYS A 284 6.25 -2.19 -8.93
N TYR A 285 6.24 -2.55 -7.65
CA TYR A 285 7.32 -2.17 -6.72
C TYR A 285 8.13 -3.36 -6.19
N LEU A 286 7.58 -4.58 -6.12
CA LEU A 286 8.27 -5.70 -5.50
C LEU A 286 9.22 -6.41 -6.48
N ASN A 287 10.43 -6.72 -6.03
CA ASN A 287 11.39 -7.58 -6.73
C ASN A 287 10.81 -8.99 -6.96
N ASN A 288 11.28 -9.68 -7.98
CA ASN A 288 11.05 -11.12 -8.08
C ASN A 288 11.69 -11.82 -6.86
N LYS A 289 10.97 -12.77 -6.25
CA LYS A 289 11.27 -13.42 -4.95
C LYS A 289 11.21 -12.49 -3.73
N GLY A 290 10.86 -11.22 -3.89
CA GLY A 290 10.57 -10.30 -2.78
C GLY A 290 9.37 -10.76 -1.97
N LYS A 291 9.29 -10.33 -0.70
CA LYS A 291 8.20 -10.66 0.21
C LYS A 291 7.33 -9.44 0.51
N LEU A 292 6.03 -9.67 0.69
CA LEU A 292 5.07 -8.68 1.15
C LEU A 292 4.45 -9.14 2.46
N GLY A 293 4.37 -8.26 3.45
CA GLY A 293 3.67 -8.47 4.72
C GLY A 293 2.62 -7.39 4.95
N PHE A 294 1.35 -7.76 4.87
CA PHE A 294 0.24 -6.83 5.05
C PHE A 294 -0.70 -7.23 6.18
N VAL A 295 -1.28 -6.20 6.82
CA VAL A 295 -2.44 -6.33 7.70
C VAL A 295 -3.70 -6.15 6.85
N LEU A 296 -4.60 -7.13 6.84
CA LEU A 296 -5.76 -7.17 5.95
C LEU A 296 -7.03 -7.60 6.68
N PRO A 297 -8.23 -7.30 6.13
CA PRO A 297 -9.47 -7.87 6.60
C PRO A 297 -9.45 -9.41 6.50
N GLN A 298 -9.76 -10.09 7.60
CA GLN A 298 -9.76 -11.57 7.67
C GLN A 298 -10.77 -12.22 6.70
N ASN A 299 -11.87 -11.52 6.39
CA ASN A 299 -12.90 -12.01 5.47
C ASN A 299 -12.37 -12.28 4.04
N LEU A 300 -11.30 -11.61 3.61
CA LEU A 300 -10.67 -11.87 2.30
C LEU A 300 -10.20 -13.33 2.15
N ILE A 301 -9.92 -14.00 3.26
CA ILE A 301 -9.48 -15.41 3.28
C ILE A 301 -10.68 -16.36 3.22
N GLN A 302 -11.73 -16.09 3.98
CA GLN A 302 -12.83 -17.06 4.20
C GLN A 302 -14.12 -16.74 3.43
N ALA A 303 -14.43 -15.45 3.21
CA ALA A 303 -15.70 -15.09 2.60
C ALA A 303 -15.77 -15.50 1.11
N SER A 304 -16.93 -15.92 0.68
CA SER A 304 -17.26 -16.05 -0.74
C SER A 304 -17.62 -14.66 -1.29
N GLY A 305 -17.35 -14.41 -2.57
CA GLY A 305 -17.57 -13.13 -3.21
C GLY A 305 -16.34 -12.24 -3.17
N GLY A 306 -16.32 -11.16 -2.39
CA GLY A 306 -15.25 -10.13 -2.41
C GLY A 306 -13.82 -10.63 -2.17
N GLY A 307 -13.63 -11.80 -1.54
CA GLY A 307 -12.32 -12.45 -1.41
C GLY A 307 -11.89 -13.32 -2.60
N ASP A 308 -12.78 -13.65 -3.51
CA ASP A 308 -12.47 -14.57 -4.63
C ASP A 308 -11.38 -13.98 -5.55
N GLY A 309 -11.43 -12.67 -5.82
CA GLY A 309 -10.41 -11.98 -6.59
C GLY A 309 -9.05 -11.95 -5.89
N PHE A 310 -9.06 -11.72 -4.57
CA PHE A 310 -7.85 -11.73 -3.74
C PHE A 310 -7.15 -13.10 -3.76
N ARG A 311 -7.90 -14.18 -3.64
CA ARG A 311 -7.35 -15.54 -3.55
C ARG A 311 -6.86 -16.13 -4.87
N ARG A 312 -6.80 -15.35 -5.96
CA ARG A 312 -6.18 -15.80 -7.20
C ARG A 312 -4.67 -16.06 -7.05
N PHE A 313 -3.99 -15.28 -6.20
CA PHE A 313 -2.54 -15.33 -5.97
C PHE A 313 -1.73 -15.41 -7.28
N ARG A 314 -2.12 -14.55 -8.24
CA ARG A 314 -1.56 -14.49 -9.56
C ARG A 314 -1.70 -13.07 -10.10
N ILE A 315 -0.59 -12.38 -10.30
CA ILE A 315 -0.56 -10.98 -10.74
C ILE A 315 -0.92 -10.91 -12.23
N LYS A 316 -0.11 -11.56 -13.08
CA LYS A 316 -0.31 -11.72 -14.52
C LYS A 316 -0.27 -13.20 -14.88
N ASP A 317 -0.41 -13.54 -16.16
CA ASP A 317 -0.64 -14.92 -16.57
C ASP A 317 0.45 -15.92 -16.11
N GLU A 318 1.68 -15.52 -15.94
CA GLU A 318 2.77 -16.36 -15.42
C GLU A 318 3.44 -15.82 -14.15
N ASP A 319 2.98 -14.70 -13.61
CA ASP A 319 3.53 -14.10 -12.40
C ASP A 319 2.72 -14.54 -11.18
N PHE A 320 3.18 -15.59 -10.53
CA PHE A 320 2.53 -16.21 -9.39
C PHE A 320 2.92 -15.55 -8.08
N VAL A 321 2.04 -15.72 -7.10
CA VAL A 321 2.25 -15.30 -5.71
C VAL A 321 2.08 -16.51 -4.80
N LYS A 322 3.04 -16.73 -3.92
CA LYS A 322 2.99 -17.77 -2.89
C LYS A 322 2.56 -17.17 -1.58
N VAL A 323 1.52 -17.74 -1.00
CA VAL A 323 1.17 -17.47 0.40
C VAL A 323 2.10 -18.29 1.27
N LEU A 324 2.87 -17.62 2.12
CA LEU A 324 3.80 -18.25 3.06
C LEU A 324 3.12 -18.53 4.40
N LYS A 325 2.33 -17.56 4.90
CA LYS A 325 1.70 -17.65 6.21
C LYS A 325 0.49 -16.74 6.29
N VAL A 326 -0.52 -17.16 7.05
CA VAL A 326 -1.64 -16.32 7.49
C VAL A 326 -1.75 -16.42 9.01
N ASP A 327 -1.80 -15.26 9.69
CA ASP A 327 -2.08 -15.16 11.10
C ASP A 327 -3.41 -14.43 11.31
N ASP A 328 -4.40 -15.11 11.87
CA ASP A 328 -5.77 -14.63 12.08
C ASP A 328 -5.94 -14.09 13.49
N PHE A 329 -6.12 -12.78 13.59
CA PHE A 329 -6.36 -12.04 14.84
C PHE A 329 -7.84 -11.70 15.06
N SER A 330 -8.77 -12.34 14.36
CA SER A 330 -10.20 -12.03 14.45
C SER A 330 -10.78 -12.18 15.86
N LEU A 331 -10.18 -13.02 16.70
CA LEU A 331 -10.56 -13.20 18.11
C LEU A 331 -9.77 -12.32 19.08
N VAL A 332 -8.74 -11.62 18.61
CA VAL A 332 -7.93 -10.66 19.38
C VAL A 332 -8.51 -9.27 19.28
N ASN A 333 -9.00 -8.89 18.10
CA ASN A 333 -9.45 -7.55 17.74
C ASN A 333 -8.37 -6.47 18.03
N PRO A 334 -7.28 -6.42 17.23
CA PRO A 334 -6.15 -5.53 17.47
C PRO A 334 -6.48 -4.04 17.55
N PHE A 335 -7.60 -3.61 16.97
CA PHE A 335 -8.05 -2.22 16.90
C PHE A 335 -9.13 -1.88 17.93
N SER A 336 -9.31 -2.71 18.96
CA SER A 336 -10.40 -2.54 19.94
C SER A 336 -10.25 -1.32 20.83
N ASP A 337 -9.03 -0.90 21.14
CA ASP A 337 -8.73 0.29 21.96
C ASP A 337 -9.05 1.61 21.25
N ILE A 338 -9.03 1.63 19.92
CA ILE A 338 -9.45 2.78 19.11
C ILE A 338 -10.92 2.71 18.67
N GLY A 339 -11.68 1.75 19.22
CA GLY A 339 -13.12 1.61 18.99
C GLY A 339 -13.51 0.94 17.68
N ALA A 340 -12.58 0.27 17.00
CA ALA A 340 -12.87 -0.50 15.80
C ALA A 340 -13.05 -1.99 16.12
N SER A 341 -14.01 -2.65 15.44
CA SER A 341 -14.34 -4.07 15.63
C SER A 341 -14.06 -4.92 14.39
N ASN A 342 -12.98 -4.59 13.68
CA ASN A 342 -12.66 -5.24 12.42
C ASN A 342 -11.96 -6.59 12.65
N LYS A 343 -12.44 -7.63 11.97
CA LYS A 343 -11.75 -8.93 11.94
C LYS A 343 -10.48 -8.79 11.12
N THR A 344 -9.34 -8.94 11.78
CA THR A 344 -8.02 -8.67 11.25
C THR A 344 -7.24 -9.97 11.00
N ALA A 345 -6.50 -10.01 9.92
CA ALA A 345 -5.47 -11.02 9.66
C ALA A 345 -4.19 -10.35 9.15
N THR A 346 -3.05 -11.01 9.34
CA THR A 346 -1.82 -10.67 8.64
C THR A 346 -1.49 -11.75 7.63
N ILE A 347 -0.93 -11.36 6.50
CA ILE A 347 -0.55 -12.28 5.43
C ILE A 347 0.88 -12.01 4.99
N ILE A 348 1.64 -13.08 4.80
CA ILE A 348 2.98 -13.01 4.22
C ILE A 348 2.94 -13.67 2.84
N LEU A 349 3.27 -12.88 1.83
CA LEU A 349 3.27 -13.28 0.43
C LEU A 349 4.69 -13.23 -0.13
N LYS A 350 4.98 -14.08 -1.13
CA LYS A 350 6.23 -14.09 -1.89
C LYS A 350 5.93 -14.04 -3.38
N LYS A 351 6.55 -13.11 -4.11
CA LYS A 351 6.41 -12.99 -5.56
C LYS A 351 7.24 -14.02 -6.30
N GLY A 352 6.75 -14.48 -7.46
CA GLY A 352 7.49 -15.35 -8.39
C GLY A 352 7.42 -16.85 -8.05
N GLU A 353 6.62 -17.24 -7.07
CA GLU A 353 6.38 -18.65 -6.73
C GLU A 353 4.87 -18.93 -6.64
N LYS A 354 4.48 -20.14 -7.02
CA LYS A 354 3.08 -20.58 -6.91
C LYS A 354 2.74 -21.00 -5.47
N THR A 355 1.55 -20.65 -4.99
CA THR A 355 1.05 -21.14 -3.71
C THR A 355 0.89 -22.64 -3.74
N SER A 356 1.49 -23.33 -2.77
CA SER A 356 1.28 -24.76 -2.49
C SER A 356 0.32 -24.91 -1.32
N TYR A 357 -0.64 -25.78 -1.47
CA TYR A 357 -1.61 -26.08 -0.42
C TYR A 357 -1.28 -27.41 0.26
N PRO A 358 -1.59 -27.57 1.55
CA PRO A 358 -2.21 -26.55 2.40
C PRO A 358 -1.23 -25.45 2.82
N VAL A 359 -1.77 -24.25 3.11
CA VAL A 359 -1.02 -23.10 3.63
C VAL A 359 -1.06 -23.11 5.16
N ASP A 360 0.03 -22.71 5.80
CA ASP A 360 0.09 -22.52 7.25
C ASP A 360 -0.83 -21.39 7.71
N TYR A 361 -1.71 -21.68 8.67
CA TYR A 361 -2.70 -20.76 9.21
C TYR A 361 -2.69 -20.81 10.72
N THR A 362 -2.39 -19.70 11.40
CA THR A 362 -2.42 -19.62 12.86
C THR A 362 -3.57 -18.74 13.30
N LYS A 363 -4.39 -19.23 14.22
CA LYS A 363 -5.46 -18.44 14.82
C LYS A 363 -5.04 -18.00 16.22
N TRP A 364 -5.06 -16.68 16.43
CA TRP A 364 -4.69 -16.03 17.68
C TRP A 364 -5.93 -15.68 18.50
N TYR A 365 -5.83 -15.77 19.82
CA TYR A 365 -6.87 -15.37 20.76
C TYR A 365 -6.28 -14.84 22.06
N LYS A 366 -7.05 -13.96 22.73
CA LYS A 366 -6.64 -13.39 24.02
C LYS A 366 -6.81 -14.42 25.13
N ASN A 367 -5.84 -14.45 26.06
CA ASN A 367 -5.94 -15.15 27.32
C ASN A 367 -6.30 -14.21 28.49
N VAL A 368 -6.54 -12.94 28.20
CA VAL A 368 -6.90 -11.86 29.16
C VAL A 368 -8.25 -11.23 28.78
N LYS A 369 -8.92 -10.64 29.78
CA LYS A 369 -10.13 -9.86 29.58
C LYS A 369 -9.76 -8.40 29.20
N GLY A 370 -10.59 -7.74 28.41
CA GLY A 370 -10.39 -6.33 28.02
C GLY A 370 -9.74 -6.14 26.66
N SER A 371 -9.39 -4.89 26.33
CA SER A 371 -8.67 -4.50 25.11
C SER A 371 -7.17 -4.64 25.32
N ILE A 372 -6.45 -4.86 24.21
CA ILE A 372 -5.00 -4.81 24.14
C ILE A 372 -4.63 -3.39 23.72
N GLN A 373 -3.70 -2.77 24.42
CA GLN A 373 -3.23 -1.41 24.12
C GLN A 373 -2.43 -1.41 22.82
N SER A 374 -2.68 -0.44 21.95
CA SER A 374 -2.04 -0.34 20.62
C SER A 374 -0.59 0.09 20.66
N ASP A 375 -0.21 0.89 21.67
CA ASP A 375 1.13 1.51 21.83
C ASP A 375 2.16 0.60 22.55
N GLN A 376 1.76 -0.61 22.91
CA GLN A 376 2.66 -1.54 23.59
C GLN A 376 3.56 -2.30 22.59
N PRO A 377 4.82 -2.61 22.98
CA PRO A 377 5.70 -3.41 22.13
C PRO A 377 5.27 -4.89 22.09
N LEU A 378 5.63 -5.57 21.01
CA LEU A 378 5.21 -6.96 20.77
C LEU A 378 5.57 -7.92 21.92
N ASN A 379 6.74 -7.76 22.54
CA ASN A 379 7.17 -8.60 23.67
C ASN A 379 6.26 -8.48 24.91
N ALA A 380 5.60 -7.33 25.11
CA ALA A 380 4.62 -7.13 26.17
C ALA A 380 3.25 -7.78 25.82
N ILE A 381 2.92 -7.86 24.54
CA ILE A 381 1.63 -8.38 24.08
C ILE A 381 1.63 -9.91 23.90
N LEU A 382 2.72 -10.50 23.40
CA LEU A 382 2.79 -11.95 23.17
C LEU A 382 2.40 -12.80 24.38
N PRO A 383 2.78 -12.49 25.63
CA PRO A 383 2.33 -13.26 26.82
C PRO A 383 0.82 -13.18 27.10
N LEU A 384 0.14 -12.18 26.54
CA LEU A 384 -1.30 -11.98 26.67
C LEU A 384 -2.10 -12.71 25.59
N LEU A 385 -1.42 -13.37 24.65
CA LEU A 385 -2.01 -14.10 23.54
C LEU A 385 -1.71 -15.59 23.64
N ASN A 386 -2.65 -16.37 23.17
CA ASN A 386 -2.47 -17.77 22.83
C ASN A 386 -2.74 -17.96 21.35
N PHE A 387 -2.30 -19.07 20.80
CA PHE A 387 -2.55 -19.41 19.41
C PHE A 387 -2.87 -20.89 19.23
N LYS A 388 -3.49 -21.17 18.09
CA LYS A 388 -3.67 -22.53 17.60
C LYS A 388 -3.33 -22.58 16.13
N ASP A 389 -2.48 -23.54 15.77
CA ASP A 389 -2.10 -23.78 14.39
C ASP A 389 -3.14 -24.63 13.69
N PHE A 390 -3.41 -24.26 12.47
CA PHE A 390 -4.25 -24.90 11.49
C PHE A 390 -3.55 -24.92 10.14
N VAL A 391 -4.17 -25.55 9.19
CA VAL A 391 -3.84 -25.42 7.77
C VAL A 391 -5.06 -24.93 7.00
N ALA A 392 -4.80 -24.28 5.88
CA ALA A 392 -5.84 -23.69 5.04
C ALA A 392 -5.67 -24.09 3.58
N GLU A 393 -6.76 -24.43 2.91
CA GLU A 393 -6.77 -24.73 1.48
C GLU A 393 -8.12 -24.37 0.86
N PRO A 394 -8.19 -24.17 -0.48
CA PRO A 394 -9.44 -23.93 -1.17
C PRO A 394 -10.47 -25.02 -0.88
N ILE A 395 -11.71 -24.61 -0.64
CA ILE A 395 -12.81 -25.55 -0.40
C ILE A 395 -13.09 -26.45 -1.63
N ARG A 396 -12.80 -25.92 -2.85
CA ARG A 396 -12.92 -26.63 -4.11
C ARG A 396 -11.57 -26.69 -4.81
N ASP A 397 -11.06 -27.88 -5.06
CA ASP A 397 -9.76 -28.08 -5.68
C ASP A 397 -9.70 -27.58 -7.12
N GLU A 398 -10.81 -27.67 -7.85
CA GLU A 398 -10.95 -27.15 -9.22
C GLU A 398 -11.06 -25.62 -9.28
N LYS A 399 -11.39 -24.96 -8.15
CA LYS A 399 -11.53 -23.50 -8.04
C LYS A 399 -10.59 -22.95 -6.97
N ILE A 400 -9.31 -22.77 -7.31
CA ILE A 400 -8.24 -22.36 -6.39
C ILE A 400 -8.58 -21.07 -5.62
N ASN A 401 -9.31 -20.14 -6.23
CA ASN A 401 -9.75 -18.90 -5.60
C ASN A 401 -11.05 -19.02 -4.78
N SER A 402 -11.58 -20.23 -4.60
CA SER A 402 -12.71 -20.45 -3.70
C SER A 402 -12.34 -20.10 -2.25
N SER A 403 -13.35 -19.90 -1.40
CA SER A 403 -13.17 -19.70 0.04
C SER A 403 -12.26 -20.77 0.64
N TRP A 404 -11.46 -20.39 1.62
CA TRP A 404 -10.57 -21.38 2.26
C TRP A 404 -11.26 -22.11 3.39
N LEU A 405 -11.05 -23.41 3.41
CA LEU A 405 -11.34 -24.29 4.52
C LEU A 405 -10.15 -24.29 5.47
N ILE A 406 -10.40 -23.95 6.74
CA ILE A 406 -9.38 -23.82 7.77
C ILE A 406 -9.68 -24.84 8.87
N SER A 407 -8.78 -25.78 9.10
CA SER A 407 -8.94 -26.81 10.13
C SER A 407 -7.61 -27.54 10.39
N ASP A 408 -7.63 -28.48 11.32
CA ASP A 408 -6.56 -29.48 11.46
C ASP A 408 -6.46 -30.31 10.16
N ILE A 409 -5.27 -30.69 9.76
CA ILE A 409 -5.01 -31.36 8.46
C ILE A 409 -5.85 -32.60 8.24
N ASP A 410 -6.06 -33.42 9.29
CA ASP A 410 -6.86 -34.66 9.20
C ASP A 410 -8.35 -34.37 9.03
N LYS A 411 -8.84 -33.26 9.56
CA LYS A 411 -10.23 -32.83 9.43
C LYS A 411 -10.54 -32.25 8.07
N ILE A 412 -9.60 -31.53 7.45
CA ILE A 412 -9.80 -30.94 6.11
C ILE A 412 -10.19 -32.04 5.09
N LYS A 413 -9.48 -33.14 5.08
CA LYS A 413 -9.78 -34.29 4.17
C LYS A 413 -11.19 -34.83 4.36
N LYS A 414 -11.67 -34.84 5.60
CA LYS A 414 -13.05 -35.30 5.92
C LYS A 414 -14.08 -34.27 5.49
N LEU A 415 -13.83 -32.98 5.77
CA LEU A 415 -14.72 -31.88 5.44
C LEU A 415 -14.87 -31.68 3.93
N LYS A 416 -13.80 -31.86 3.15
CA LYS A 416 -13.87 -31.80 1.69
C LYS A 416 -14.81 -32.85 1.07
N LYS A 417 -15.02 -33.99 1.71
CA LYS A 417 -15.99 -34.98 1.25
C LYS A 417 -17.45 -34.51 1.36
N LEU A 418 -17.70 -33.46 2.15
CA LEU A 418 -19.01 -32.82 2.30
C LEU A 418 -19.28 -31.74 1.27
N VAL A 419 -18.25 -31.36 0.48
CA VAL A 419 -18.36 -30.36 -0.57
C VAL A 419 -18.90 -30.97 -1.83
N GLY A 420 -19.98 -30.42 -2.36
CA GLY A 420 -20.60 -30.91 -3.59
C GLY A 420 -22.06 -30.49 -3.73
N ASN A 421 -22.76 -31.07 -4.66
CA ASN A 421 -24.19 -30.82 -4.83
C ASN A 421 -24.96 -31.62 -3.77
N SER A 422 -25.84 -30.91 -3.05
CA SER A 422 -26.78 -31.54 -2.14
C SER A 422 -28.04 -31.99 -2.87
N ASN A 423 -28.56 -33.15 -2.50
CA ASN A 423 -29.89 -33.56 -2.92
C ASN A 423 -31.02 -32.73 -2.28
N TYR A 424 -30.65 -31.91 -1.27
CA TYR A 424 -31.57 -31.00 -0.59
C TYR A 424 -31.34 -29.57 -1.07
N ILE A 425 -32.42 -28.91 -1.44
CA ILE A 425 -32.40 -27.48 -1.80
C ILE A 425 -32.75 -26.69 -0.53
N ALA A 426 -31.74 -26.11 0.12
CA ALA A 426 -31.97 -25.13 1.16
C ALA A 426 -32.46 -23.82 0.52
N ARG A 427 -33.66 -23.36 0.88
CA ARG A 427 -34.17 -22.04 0.49
C ARG A 427 -34.15 -21.16 1.72
N LYS A 428 -33.54 -19.99 1.60
CA LYS A 428 -33.71 -18.92 2.58
C LYS A 428 -35.20 -18.51 2.52
N GLY A 429 -35.85 -18.46 3.65
CA GLY A 429 -37.23 -17.94 3.75
C GLY A 429 -37.26 -16.46 3.30
N VAL A 430 -38.44 -15.88 3.34
CA VAL A 430 -38.62 -14.48 2.98
C VAL A 430 -37.77 -13.59 3.89
N ASP A 431 -36.86 -12.82 3.30
CA ASP A 431 -36.02 -11.86 4.03
C ASP A 431 -36.72 -10.50 4.00
N PHE A 432 -37.39 -10.17 5.07
CA PHE A 432 -38.06 -8.87 5.23
C PHE A 432 -37.04 -7.80 5.71
N SER A 433 -36.11 -7.44 4.83
CA SER A 433 -35.13 -6.42 5.13
C SER A 433 -35.75 -5.04 5.47
N LEU A 434 -37.02 -4.83 5.14
CA LEU A 434 -37.82 -3.64 5.42
C LEU A 434 -39.09 -3.97 6.23
N ASN A 435 -38.90 -4.59 7.36
CA ASN A 435 -40.03 -5.05 8.23
C ASN A 435 -41.07 -3.97 8.48
N GLY A 436 -40.68 -2.69 8.63
CA GLY A 436 -41.60 -1.58 8.85
C GLY A 436 -42.53 -1.24 7.67
N LEU A 437 -42.20 -1.71 6.45
CA LEU A 437 -43.03 -1.52 5.26
C LEU A 437 -44.03 -2.66 5.04
N TYR A 438 -43.75 -3.86 5.53
CA TYR A 438 -44.56 -5.05 5.28
C TYR A 438 -45.44 -5.46 6.46
N TRP A 439 -45.15 -4.96 7.66
CA TRP A 439 -45.91 -5.25 8.88
C TRP A 439 -46.59 -3.97 9.39
N GLY A 440 -47.83 -3.79 9.04
CA GLY A 440 -48.68 -2.75 9.65
C GLY A 440 -49.25 -3.21 10.99
N ASN A 441 -49.37 -2.32 11.96
CA ASN A 441 -50.17 -2.58 13.16
C ASN A 441 -51.66 -2.74 12.77
N ILE A 442 -52.22 -3.90 13.00
CA ILE A 442 -53.68 -4.06 12.97
C ILE A 442 -54.15 -3.48 14.27
N SER A 443 -54.63 -2.21 14.26
CA SER A 443 -55.39 -1.66 15.36
C SER A 443 -56.71 -2.43 15.47
N LYS A 444 -56.97 -2.96 16.64
CA LYS A 444 -58.30 -3.52 16.97
C LYS A 444 -59.33 -2.41 17.04
#